data_1eebe70e12e8d8a4c1e3c6af6eef022f
#
_entry.id   1eebe70e12e8d8a4c1e3c6af6eef022f
#
_cell.length_a   1.000
_cell.length_b   1.000
_cell.length_c   1.000
_cell.angle_alpha   90.00
_cell.angle_beta   90.00
_cell.angle_gamma   90.00
#
_symmetry.space_group_name_H-M   'P 1'
#
loop_
_entity.id
_entity.type
_entity.pdbx_description
1 polymer ?
#
loop_
_entity_poly.entity_id
_entity_poly.type
_entity_poly.pdbx_seq_one_letter_code
_entity_poly.pdbx_strand_id
1 'polypeptide(L)'
;MSSTLSFKFPKRGGMPPVEVKWYDGIDNLPPIPAGYGVQGLDPNIPPPSNGPINTAKLNPGKIIYSKDLTFKGGSHGSTLSIIPEEKAKEMASRLPIVPQSPSNHFANFLKACKGEEQTRSSFDIAGPLSQVFCLGVLAQWTGEKIVFDRKRKKVTSSKNANELLIGPPPRKGWEQYYKV
;
A
#
# COMPACT_ATOMS: atom_id res chain seq x y z
N MET A 1 -15.80 -11.48 6.76
CA MET A 1 -15.78 -11.28 5.29
C MET A 1 -14.31 -11.23 4.89
N SER A 2 -13.92 -11.89 3.81
CA SER A 2 -12.53 -11.89 3.34
C SER A 2 -12.51 -11.63 1.85
N SER A 3 -11.45 -10.99 1.35
CA SER A 3 -11.28 -10.72 -0.07
C SER A 3 -9.81 -10.78 -0.49
N THR A 4 -9.58 -11.11 -1.75
CA THR A 4 -8.26 -11.03 -2.36
C THR A 4 -8.35 -10.15 -3.59
N LEU A 5 -7.59 -9.04 -3.59
CA LEU A 5 -7.49 -8.14 -4.72
C LEU A 5 -6.16 -8.35 -5.46
N SER A 6 -6.21 -8.27 -6.78
CA SER A 6 -5.01 -8.29 -7.63
C SER A 6 -4.92 -6.99 -8.41
N PHE A 7 -3.85 -6.23 -8.15
CA PHE A 7 -3.54 -5.00 -8.87
C PHE A 7 -2.43 -5.27 -9.87
N LYS A 8 -2.69 -5.05 -11.14
CA LYS A 8 -1.72 -5.28 -12.23
C LYS A 8 -1.26 -3.95 -12.80
N PHE A 9 0.03 -3.69 -12.65
CA PHE A 9 0.67 -2.50 -13.19
C PHE A 9 1.54 -2.88 -14.40
N PRO A 10 1.35 -2.25 -15.57
CA PRO A 10 2.15 -2.53 -16.75
C PRO A 10 3.59 -2.05 -16.58
N LYS A 11 4.46 -2.48 -17.48
CA LYS A 11 5.83 -1.98 -17.59
C LYS A 11 5.85 -0.45 -17.70
N ARG A 12 6.76 0.19 -16.98
CA ARG A 12 6.92 1.65 -16.94
C ARG A 12 8.39 2.02 -17.08
N GLY A 13 8.75 2.65 -18.19
CA GLY A 13 10.15 2.99 -18.46
C GLY A 13 11.06 1.76 -18.32
N GLY A 14 12.08 1.85 -17.48
CA GLY A 14 13.00 0.73 -17.16
C GLY A 14 12.46 -0.27 -16.13
N MET A 15 11.29 -0.03 -15.53
CA MET A 15 10.73 -0.91 -14.49
C MET A 15 9.88 -2.02 -15.10
N PRO A 16 10.02 -3.29 -14.63
CA PRO A 16 9.19 -4.40 -15.09
C PRO A 16 7.72 -4.21 -14.70
N PRO A 17 6.79 -5.02 -15.25
CA PRO A 17 5.43 -5.07 -14.75
C PRO A 17 5.43 -5.58 -13.30
N VAL A 18 4.46 -5.10 -12.52
CA VAL A 18 4.30 -5.48 -11.11
C VAL A 18 2.89 -5.97 -10.88
N GLU A 19 2.74 -7.06 -10.16
CA GLU A 19 1.47 -7.52 -9.61
C GLU A 19 1.51 -7.38 -8.08
N VAL A 20 0.51 -6.71 -7.52
CA VAL A 20 0.31 -6.60 -6.08
C VAL A 20 -0.94 -7.37 -5.73
N LYS A 21 -0.82 -8.35 -4.83
CA LYS A 21 -1.95 -9.07 -4.25
C LYS A 21 -2.18 -8.58 -2.83
N TRP A 22 -3.39 -8.13 -2.59
CA TRP A 22 -3.85 -7.71 -1.27
C TRP A 22 -4.79 -8.74 -0.70
N TYR A 23 -4.45 -9.26 0.46
CA TYR A 23 -5.25 -10.26 1.18
C TYR A 23 -5.89 -9.57 2.38
N ASP A 24 -7.21 -9.55 2.41
CA ASP A 24 -8.01 -8.96 3.48
C ASP A 24 -8.86 -10.01 4.16
N GLY A 25 -8.87 -9.98 5.49
CA GLY A 25 -9.57 -10.97 6.34
C GLY A 25 -8.62 -11.79 7.20
N ILE A 26 -9.09 -12.15 8.40
CA ILE A 26 -8.28 -12.80 9.45
C ILE A 26 -7.63 -14.11 8.98
N ASP A 27 -8.35 -14.89 8.19
CA ASP A 27 -7.92 -16.23 7.76
C ASP A 27 -7.50 -16.26 6.27
N ASN A 28 -7.44 -15.10 5.62
CA ASN A 28 -7.09 -14.97 4.22
C ASN A 28 -5.63 -14.54 4.07
N LEU A 29 -4.71 -15.48 4.32
CA LEU A 29 -3.28 -15.22 4.24
C LEU A 29 -2.70 -15.71 2.93
N PRO A 30 -1.68 -15.02 2.38
CA PRO A 30 -0.92 -15.51 1.25
C PRO A 30 -0.08 -16.74 1.64
N PRO A 31 0.39 -17.52 0.65
CA PRO A 31 1.44 -18.50 0.90
C PRO A 31 2.65 -17.84 1.57
N ILE A 32 3.11 -18.43 2.67
CA ILE A 32 4.22 -17.87 3.46
C ILE A 32 5.54 -18.46 2.96
N PRO A 33 6.50 -17.65 2.51
CA PRO A 33 7.80 -18.15 2.08
C PRO A 33 8.65 -18.64 3.24
N ALA A 34 9.59 -19.54 2.94
CA ALA A 34 10.58 -20.00 3.90
C ALA A 34 11.37 -18.80 4.47
N GLY A 35 11.68 -18.85 5.76
CA GLY A 35 12.40 -17.78 6.46
C GLY A 35 11.56 -16.56 6.83
N TYR A 36 10.24 -16.56 6.55
CA TYR A 36 9.37 -15.46 6.99
C TYR A 36 9.34 -15.36 8.52
N GLY A 37 9.28 -16.49 9.21
CA GLY A 37 9.25 -16.56 10.67
C GLY A 37 7.96 -16.02 11.29
N VAL A 38 7.86 -16.14 12.62
CA VAL A 38 6.84 -15.46 13.41
C VAL A 38 7.37 -14.06 13.70
N GLN A 39 6.71 -13.04 13.19
CA GLN A 39 7.06 -11.66 13.53
C GLN A 39 6.45 -11.30 14.87
N GLY A 40 7.22 -10.64 15.73
CA GLY A 40 6.70 -9.93 16.89
C GLY A 40 5.66 -8.89 16.48
N LEU A 41 4.89 -8.41 17.42
CA LEU A 41 3.93 -7.32 17.20
C LEU A 41 4.66 -6.13 16.59
N ASP A 42 4.17 -5.62 15.47
CA ASP A 42 4.65 -4.36 14.91
C ASP A 42 4.24 -3.24 15.88
N PRO A 43 5.21 -2.52 16.48
CA PRO A 43 4.89 -1.47 17.46
C PRO A 43 4.08 -0.31 16.88
N ASN A 44 3.98 -0.23 15.55
CA ASN A 44 3.17 0.79 14.87
C ASN A 44 1.72 0.37 14.62
N ILE A 45 1.36 -0.88 14.93
CA ILE A 45 -0.03 -1.34 14.84
C ILE A 45 -0.65 -1.16 16.22
N PRO A 46 -1.68 -0.32 16.36
CA PRO A 46 -2.42 -0.24 17.61
C PRO A 46 -3.04 -1.61 17.92
N PRO A 47 -3.03 -2.03 19.20
CA PRO A 47 -3.68 -3.27 19.57
C PRO A 47 -5.16 -3.25 19.17
N PRO A 48 -5.74 -4.39 18.79
CA PRO A 48 -7.15 -4.46 18.46
C PRO A 48 -7.98 -3.97 19.66
N SER A 49 -8.90 -3.05 19.40
CA SER A 49 -9.70 -2.40 20.44
C SER A 49 -10.62 -3.35 21.24
N ASN A 50 -10.81 -4.58 20.80
CA ASN A 50 -11.86 -5.47 21.28
C ASN A 50 -11.42 -6.92 21.56
N GLY A 51 -10.21 -7.18 22.04
CA GLY A 51 -9.87 -8.54 22.41
C GLY A 51 -8.40 -8.79 22.70
N PRO A 52 -8.07 -9.96 23.27
CA PRO A 52 -6.69 -10.34 23.52
C PRO A 52 -5.91 -10.48 22.20
N ILE A 53 -4.70 -9.96 22.17
CA ILE A 53 -3.79 -10.11 21.04
C ILE A 53 -3.43 -11.59 20.89
N ASN A 54 -3.83 -12.19 19.78
CA ASN A 54 -3.44 -13.55 19.45
C ASN A 54 -2.02 -13.56 18.85
N THR A 55 -1.02 -13.78 19.70
CA THR A 55 0.40 -13.82 19.31
C THR A 55 0.77 -15.03 18.43
N ALA A 56 -0.12 -16.01 18.32
CA ALA A 56 0.08 -17.17 17.45
C ALA A 56 -0.31 -16.90 15.97
N LYS A 57 -1.01 -15.80 15.70
CA LYS A 57 -1.36 -15.40 14.32
C LYS A 57 -0.28 -14.50 13.72
N LEU A 58 -0.03 -14.68 12.43
CA LEU A 58 0.86 -13.81 11.68
C LEU A 58 0.33 -12.38 11.70
N ASN A 59 1.20 -11.43 12.02
CA ASN A 59 0.85 -10.02 11.96
C ASN A 59 0.68 -9.56 10.51
N PRO A 60 -0.20 -8.58 10.25
CA PRO A 60 -0.28 -7.94 8.94
C PRO A 60 1.10 -7.47 8.49
N GLY A 61 1.40 -7.66 7.23
CA GLY A 61 2.70 -7.32 6.68
C GLY A 61 2.72 -7.37 5.17
N LYS A 62 3.91 -7.35 4.63
CA LYS A 62 4.15 -7.42 3.19
C LYS A 62 5.31 -8.33 2.85
N ILE A 63 5.18 -9.00 1.71
CA ILE A 63 6.23 -9.80 1.09
C ILE A 63 6.44 -9.23 -0.31
N ILE A 64 7.69 -8.98 -0.66
CA ILE A 64 8.06 -8.48 -1.98
C ILE A 64 9.00 -9.50 -2.62
N TYR A 65 8.57 -10.04 -3.75
CA TYR A 65 9.37 -10.96 -4.55
C TYR A 65 10.06 -10.18 -5.67
N SER A 66 11.35 -10.29 -5.75
CA SER A 66 12.12 -9.84 -6.91
C SER A 66 12.72 -11.06 -7.65
N LYS A 67 13.51 -10.81 -8.68
CA LYS A 67 14.14 -11.91 -9.44
C LYS A 67 15.02 -12.81 -8.55
N ASP A 68 15.82 -12.21 -7.67
CA ASP A 68 16.86 -12.93 -6.93
C ASP A 68 16.70 -12.83 -5.40
N LEU A 69 15.82 -11.95 -4.92
CA LEU A 69 15.65 -11.67 -3.51
C LEU A 69 14.17 -11.65 -3.11
N THR A 70 13.91 -12.06 -1.88
CA THR A 70 12.60 -11.93 -1.25
C THR A 70 12.74 -11.05 -0.02
N PHE A 71 11.82 -10.11 0.14
CA PHE A 71 11.80 -9.19 1.26
C PHE A 71 10.53 -9.39 2.06
N LYS A 72 10.64 -9.26 3.38
CA LYS A 72 9.51 -9.15 4.30
C LYS A 72 9.52 -7.82 5.02
N GLY A 73 8.36 -7.35 5.40
CA GLY A 73 8.19 -6.18 6.24
C GLY A 73 6.85 -6.25 6.97
N GLY A 74 6.72 -5.52 8.06
CA GLY A 74 5.45 -5.34 8.75
C GLY A 74 4.47 -4.48 7.96
N SER A 75 3.33 -4.18 8.55
CA SER A 75 2.39 -3.20 7.99
C SER A 75 3.00 -1.78 8.05
N HIS A 76 2.38 -0.86 7.37
CA HIS A 76 2.80 0.54 7.33
C HIS A 76 4.25 0.74 6.84
N GLY A 77 4.95 1.71 7.38
CA GLY A 77 6.30 2.11 6.97
C GLY A 77 7.45 1.30 7.58
N SER A 78 7.24 0.05 7.96
CA SER A 78 8.29 -0.79 8.55
C SER A 78 9.46 -1.04 7.60
N THR A 79 10.65 -1.18 8.17
CA THR A 79 11.85 -1.56 7.43
C THR A 79 11.68 -2.93 6.78
N LEU A 80 12.21 -3.07 5.57
CA LEU A 80 12.25 -4.33 4.85
C LEU A 80 13.48 -5.14 5.28
N SER A 81 13.30 -6.46 5.45
CA SER A 81 14.38 -7.43 5.68
C SER A 81 14.43 -8.43 4.54
N ILE A 82 15.63 -8.81 4.13
CA ILE A 82 15.83 -9.91 3.17
C ILE A 82 15.61 -11.24 3.89
N ILE A 83 14.95 -12.18 3.22
CA ILE A 83 14.75 -13.54 3.71
C ILE A 83 15.18 -14.56 2.64
N PRO A 84 15.70 -15.75 3.05
CA PRO A 84 16.03 -16.14 4.43
C PRO A 84 17.24 -15.36 4.99
N GLU A 85 17.55 -15.55 6.27
CA GLU A 85 18.61 -14.79 6.98
C GLU A 85 20.01 -15.00 6.36
N GLU A 86 20.29 -16.18 5.87
CA GLU A 86 21.56 -16.49 5.20
C GLU A 86 21.76 -15.57 3.97
N LYS A 87 20.69 -15.34 3.21
CA LYS A 87 20.72 -14.42 2.07
C LYS A 87 20.88 -12.96 2.51
N ALA A 88 20.30 -12.59 3.63
CA ALA A 88 20.50 -11.27 4.21
C ALA A 88 21.97 -11.01 4.59
N LYS A 89 22.62 -12.00 5.21
CA LYS A 89 24.04 -11.94 5.56
C LYS A 89 24.94 -11.82 4.32
N GLU A 90 24.69 -12.63 3.28
CA GLU A 90 25.41 -12.55 1.99
C GLU A 90 25.30 -11.15 1.36
N MET A 91 24.14 -10.53 1.44
CA MET A 91 23.87 -9.26 0.80
C MET A 91 24.27 -8.04 1.62
N ALA A 92 24.58 -8.20 2.91
CA ALA A 92 24.77 -7.08 3.84
C ALA A 92 25.79 -6.03 3.37
N SER A 93 26.94 -6.47 2.82
CA SER A 93 27.99 -5.60 2.30
C SER A 93 27.64 -4.90 0.98
N ARG A 94 26.59 -5.34 0.30
CA ARG A 94 26.15 -4.85 -1.01
C ARG A 94 24.97 -3.89 -0.91
N LEU A 95 24.37 -3.78 0.27
CA LEU A 95 23.21 -2.90 0.49
C LEU A 95 23.70 -1.45 0.61
N PRO A 96 22.99 -0.49 -0.02
CA PRO A 96 23.31 0.90 0.13
C PRO A 96 22.99 1.39 1.56
N ILE A 97 23.81 2.26 2.08
CA ILE A 97 23.51 2.97 3.32
C ILE A 97 22.47 4.02 3.00
N VAL A 98 21.28 3.86 3.56
CA VAL A 98 20.19 4.82 3.41
C VAL A 98 20.25 5.82 4.57
N PRO A 99 20.38 7.13 4.32
CA PRO A 99 20.40 8.13 5.36
C PRO A 99 19.07 8.12 6.14
N GLN A 100 19.17 8.28 7.44
CA GLN A 100 17.96 8.40 8.27
C GLN A 100 17.23 9.70 7.96
N SER A 101 15.91 9.67 8.08
CA SER A 101 15.10 10.86 7.96
C SER A 101 15.40 11.83 9.10
N PRO A 102 15.55 13.13 8.83
CA PRO A 102 15.90 14.14 9.86
C PRO A 102 14.80 14.32 10.90
N SER A 103 13.55 13.96 10.57
CA SER A 103 12.42 14.02 11.48
C SER A 103 11.49 12.82 11.28
N ASN A 104 10.68 12.47 12.29
CA ASN A 104 9.63 11.47 12.13
C ASN A 104 8.50 12.00 11.23
N HIS A 105 7.56 11.12 10.85
CA HIS A 105 6.49 11.44 9.90
C HIS A 105 5.62 12.65 10.33
N PHE A 106 5.22 12.70 11.59
CA PHE A 106 4.37 13.78 12.11
C PHE A 106 5.13 15.10 12.24
N ALA A 107 6.34 15.05 12.76
CA ALA A 107 7.23 16.23 12.85
C ALA A 107 7.55 16.79 11.45
N ASN A 108 7.75 15.92 10.44
CA ASN A 108 7.96 16.35 9.06
C ASN A 108 6.78 17.17 8.52
N PHE A 109 5.54 16.73 8.80
CA PHE A 109 4.36 17.51 8.39
C PHE A 109 4.37 18.91 9.00
N LEU A 110 4.58 19.03 10.32
CA LEU A 110 4.61 20.32 11.01
C LEU A 110 5.76 21.22 10.51
N LYS A 111 6.93 20.66 10.30
CA LYS A 111 8.08 21.39 9.78
C LYS A 111 7.87 21.82 8.32
N ALA A 112 7.25 20.98 7.52
CA ALA A 112 6.90 21.35 6.15
C ALA A 112 5.87 22.50 6.10
N CYS A 113 4.88 22.52 7.00
CA CYS A 113 3.95 23.64 7.14
C CYS A 113 4.65 24.95 7.50
N LYS A 114 5.77 24.89 8.23
CA LYS A 114 6.60 26.05 8.58
C LYS A 114 7.62 26.43 7.51
N GLY A 115 7.77 25.63 6.46
CA GLY A 115 8.79 25.83 5.44
C GLY A 115 10.22 25.39 5.84
N GLU A 116 10.36 24.67 6.95
CA GLU A 116 11.63 24.18 7.50
C GLU A 116 12.11 22.88 6.82
N GLU A 117 11.19 22.06 6.33
CA GLU A 117 11.47 20.82 5.58
C GLU A 117 10.54 20.69 4.38
N GLN A 118 10.93 19.84 3.41
CA GLN A 118 10.01 19.39 2.37
C GLN A 118 9.18 18.21 2.89
N THR A 119 7.89 18.17 2.52
CA THR A 119 7.05 17.01 2.87
C THR A 119 7.52 15.76 2.14
N ARG A 120 7.61 14.64 2.86
CA ARG A 120 7.93 13.31 2.29
C ARG A 120 6.70 12.57 1.76
N SER A 121 5.52 13.06 2.06
CA SER A 121 4.23 12.49 1.62
C SER A 121 3.43 13.55 0.85
N SER A 122 4.04 14.10 -0.22
CA SER A 122 3.38 15.08 -1.07
C SER A 122 2.15 14.48 -1.78
N PHE A 123 1.22 15.33 -2.19
CA PHE A 123 0.04 14.90 -2.94
C PHE A 123 0.37 14.27 -4.29
N ASP A 124 1.52 14.60 -4.88
CA ASP A 124 2.00 13.96 -6.12
C ASP A 124 2.27 12.46 -5.93
N ILE A 125 2.58 12.05 -4.70
CA ILE A 125 2.78 10.65 -4.30
C ILE A 125 1.49 10.09 -3.70
N ALA A 126 0.93 10.77 -2.72
CA ALA A 126 -0.22 10.30 -1.95
C ALA A 126 -1.51 10.23 -2.80
N GLY A 127 -1.71 11.18 -3.71
CA GLY A 127 -2.90 11.22 -4.57
C GLY A 127 -3.04 9.98 -5.46
N PRO A 128 -2.05 9.65 -6.32
CA PRO A 128 -2.10 8.43 -7.13
C PRO A 128 -2.19 7.14 -6.31
N LEU A 129 -1.54 7.09 -5.15
CA LEU A 129 -1.60 5.94 -4.26
C LEU A 129 -3.02 5.76 -3.69
N SER A 130 -3.63 6.83 -3.18
CA SER A 130 -5.01 6.82 -2.68
C SER A 130 -6.01 6.41 -3.77
N GLN A 131 -5.79 6.86 -5.01
CA GLN A 131 -6.61 6.44 -6.15
C GLN A 131 -6.56 4.93 -6.37
N VAL A 132 -5.39 4.30 -6.24
CA VAL A 132 -5.28 2.83 -6.36
C VAL A 132 -6.11 2.13 -5.28
N PHE A 133 -6.07 2.61 -4.04
CA PHE A 133 -6.90 2.05 -2.97
C PHE A 133 -8.40 2.23 -3.23
N CYS A 134 -8.83 3.40 -3.67
CA CYS A 134 -10.24 3.64 -4.03
C CYS A 134 -10.70 2.70 -5.15
N LEU A 135 -9.88 2.46 -6.17
CA LEU A 135 -10.19 1.50 -7.23
C LEU A 135 -10.25 0.06 -6.70
N GLY A 136 -9.45 -0.29 -5.71
CA GLY A 136 -9.53 -1.57 -5.01
C GLY A 136 -10.86 -1.75 -4.27
N VAL A 137 -11.29 -0.75 -3.51
CA VAL A 137 -12.59 -0.74 -2.83
C VAL A 137 -13.73 -0.85 -3.84
N LEU A 138 -13.62 -0.14 -4.95
CA LEU A 138 -14.61 -0.21 -6.03
C LEU A 138 -14.72 -1.63 -6.62
N ALA A 139 -13.59 -2.30 -6.84
CA ALA A 139 -13.57 -3.69 -7.29
C ALA A 139 -14.19 -4.65 -6.26
N GLN A 140 -13.95 -4.45 -4.98
CA GLN A 140 -14.59 -5.22 -3.90
C GLN A 140 -16.11 -5.04 -3.89
N TRP A 141 -16.59 -3.82 -4.05
CA TRP A 141 -18.01 -3.51 -4.02
C TRP A 141 -18.77 -4.05 -5.21
N THR A 142 -18.19 -3.93 -6.40
CA THR A 142 -18.85 -4.36 -7.64
C THR A 142 -18.65 -5.85 -7.94
N GLY A 143 -17.62 -6.48 -7.36
CA GLY A 143 -17.20 -7.82 -7.72
C GLY A 143 -16.64 -7.94 -9.14
N GLU A 144 -16.32 -6.79 -9.78
CA GLU A 144 -15.94 -6.72 -11.18
C GLU A 144 -14.45 -6.39 -11.36
N LYS A 145 -13.92 -6.79 -12.51
CA LYS A 145 -12.60 -6.33 -12.95
C LYS A 145 -12.66 -4.85 -13.33
N ILE A 146 -11.88 -4.02 -12.65
CA ILE A 146 -11.79 -2.60 -12.93
C ILE A 146 -10.62 -2.32 -13.88
N VAL A 147 -10.92 -1.75 -15.04
CA VAL A 147 -9.93 -1.22 -15.98
C VAL A 147 -10.05 0.29 -15.97
N PHE A 148 -9.05 0.96 -15.42
CA PHE A 148 -9.05 2.40 -15.24
C PHE A 148 -8.17 3.10 -16.27
N ASP A 149 -8.77 3.98 -17.07
CA ASP A 149 -8.05 4.87 -17.96
C ASP A 149 -7.57 6.10 -17.19
N ARG A 150 -6.28 6.13 -16.91
CA ARG A 150 -5.65 7.19 -16.12
C ARG A 150 -5.70 8.56 -16.79
N LYS A 151 -5.66 8.60 -18.12
CA LYS A 151 -5.71 9.88 -18.87
C LYS A 151 -7.11 10.48 -18.86
N ARG A 152 -8.12 9.62 -19.06
CA ARG A 152 -9.53 10.04 -19.06
C ARG A 152 -10.14 10.04 -17.67
N LYS A 153 -9.43 9.54 -16.65
CA LYS A 153 -9.90 9.36 -15.27
C LYS A 153 -11.25 8.61 -15.20
N LYS A 154 -11.38 7.54 -15.99
CA LYS A 154 -12.62 6.76 -16.11
C LYS A 154 -12.37 5.27 -16.00
N VAL A 155 -13.33 4.57 -15.42
CA VAL A 155 -13.44 3.11 -15.52
C VAL A 155 -14.04 2.79 -16.89
N THR A 156 -13.32 1.99 -17.68
CA THR A 156 -13.73 1.62 -19.04
C THR A 156 -14.38 0.24 -19.12
N SER A 157 -14.24 -0.58 -18.08
CA SER A 157 -14.75 -1.95 -18.03
C SER A 157 -16.17 -2.07 -17.48
N SER A 158 -16.69 -1.07 -16.76
CA SER A 158 -17.98 -1.12 -16.10
C SER A 158 -18.59 0.27 -15.99
N LYS A 159 -19.83 0.42 -16.49
CA LYS A 159 -20.60 1.66 -16.36
C LYS A 159 -20.96 1.93 -14.90
N ASN A 160 -21.43 0.91 -14.19
CA ASN A 160 -21.78 1.00 -12.78
C ASN A 160 -20.59 1.42 -11.92
N ALA A 161 -19.42 0.80 -12.11
CA ALA A 161 -18.20 1.19 -11.41
C ALA A 161 -17.79 2.64 -11.73
N ASN A 162 -18.02 3.12 -12.94
CA ASN A 162 -17.71 4.49 -13.30
C ASN A 162 -18.66 5.50 -12.64
N GLU A 163 -19.94 5.16 -12.52
CA GLU A 163 -20.92 5.98 -11.78
C GLU A 163 -20.58 6.08 -10.29
N LEU A 164 -20.18 4.97 -9.67
CA LEU A 164 -19.72 4.94 -8.28
C LEU A 164 -18.42 5.73 -8.07
N LEU A 165 -17.51 5.71 -9.05
CA LEU A 165 -16.26 6.48 -9.01
C LEU A 165 -16.51 7.98 -8.97
N ILE A 166 -17.51 8.47 -9.72
CA ILE A 166 -17.87 9.89 -9.76
C ILE A 166 -18.52 10.34 -8.45
N GLY A 167 -19.26 9.44 -7.81
CA GLY A 167 -19.97 9.72 -6.56
C GLY A 167 -21.20 10.62 -6.74
N PRO A 168 -21.82 11.04 -5.63
CA PRO A 168 -22.97 11.91 -5.66
C PRO A 168 -22.57 13.33 -6.14
N PRO A 169 -23.51 14.10 -6.72
CA PRO A 169 -23.24 15.47 -7.10
C PRO A 169 -22.82 16.31 -5.89
N PRO A 170 -22.02 17.34 -6.09
CA PRO A 170 -21.61 18.23 -5.01
C PRO A 170 -22.83 18.91 -4.36
N ARG A 171 -22.69 19.21 -3.08
CA ARG A 171 -23.72 19.98 -2.37
C ARG A 171 -23.99 21.32 -3.06
N LYS A 172 -25.26 21.74 -3.11
CA LYS A 172 -25.66 23.02 -3.72
C LYS A 172 -24.78 24.17 -3.21
N GLY A 173 -24.24 24.95 -4.14
CA GLY A 173 -23.33 26.07 -3.89
C GLY A 173 -21.85 25.71 -3.86
N TRP A 174 -21.49 24.41 -4.00
CA TRP A 174 -20.11 23.93 -4.01
C TRP A 174 -19.67 23.42 -5.37
N GLU A 175 -20.49 23.50 -6.39
CA GLU A 175 -20.27 22.95 -7.75
C GLU A 175 -18.99 23.48 -8.37
N GLN A 176 -18.65 24.75 -8.12
CA GLN A 176 -17.45 25.39 -8.67
C GLN A 176 -16.13 24.76 -8.20
N TYR A 177 -16.13 24.09 -7.05
CA TYR A 177 -14.94 23.45 -6.47
C TYR A 177 -14.74 22.00 -6.95
N TYR A 178 -15.71 21.45 -7.67
CA TYR A 178 -15.70 20.07 -8.20
C TYR A 178 -15.50 20.00 -9.72
N LYS A 179 -15.10 21.11 -10.33
CA LYS A 179 -14.71 21.11 -11.75
C LYS A 179 -13.33 20.45 -11.88
N VAL A 180 -13.31 19.20 -12.31
CA VAL A 180 -12.10 18.39 -12.59
C VAL A 180 -11.85 18.38 -14.10
#